data_40057aab5d2790ac1315a24963a2006b
#
_entry.id   40057aab5d2790ac1315a24963a2006b
#
_cell.length_a   1.000
_cell.length_b   1.000
_cell.length_c   1.000
_cell.angle_alpha   90.00
_cell.angle_beta   90.00
_cell.angle_gamma   90.00
#
_symmetry.space_group_name_H-M   'P 1'
#
loop_
_entity.id
_entity.type
_entity.pdbx_description
1 polymer ?
#
loop_
_entity_poly.entity_id
_entity_poly.type
_entity_poly.pdbx_seq_one_letter_code
_entity_poly.pdbx_strand_id
1 'polypeptide(L)'
;DIAVVCGKPEFLPDAHLDTLTNPILIVEVLSPSTADYDKGAKFEHYRTIESLQEYILVWQDKKRAARYTKQIDGSWLLSDFIGEESEIKLSSIECTLTMDDIYDKVEFEEEAQN
;
A
#
# COMPACT_ATOMS: atom_id res chain seq x y z
N ASP A 1 6.81 -0.64 -5.84
CA ASP A 1 5.84 0.21 -5.19
C ASP A 1 5.05 1.00 -6.22
N ILE A 2 3.82 1.25 -5.93
CA ILE A 2 2.88 1.79 -6.90
C ILE A 2 2.15 2.98 -6.32
N ALA A 3 2.02 4.03 -7.11
CA ALA A 3 1.18 5.17 -6.74
C ALA A 3 0.10 5.35 -7.81
N VAL A 4 -1.13 5.61 -7.37
CA VAL A 4 -2.26 5.84 -8.26
C VAL A 4 -2.74 7.26 -8.08
N VAL A 5 -3.00 7.94 -9.18
CA VAL A 5 -3.44 9.33 -9.18
C VAL A 5 -4.81 9.42 -9.84
N CYS A 6 -5.69 10.26 -9.27
CA CYS A 6 -6.97 10.55 -9.88
C CYS A 6 -6.79 11.83 -10.71
N GLY A 7 -6.86 11.69 -12.01
CA GLY A 7 -6.65 12.83 -12.90
C GLY A 7 -5.20 12.96 -13.33
N LYS A 8 -4.72 14.20 -13.42
CA LYS A 8 -3.37 14.45 -13.95
C LYS A 8 -2.34 14.43 -12.83
N PRO A 9 -1.24 13.71 -13.02
CA PRO A 9 -0.18 13.69 -11.99
C PRO A 9 0.46 15.07 -11.79
N GLU A 10 0.74 15.42 -10.55
CA GLU A 10 1.41 16.66 -10.20
C GLU A 10 2.71 16.35 -9.48
N PHE A 11 3.77 17.03 -9.85
CA PHE A 11 5.09 16.79 -9.30
C PHE A 11 5.66 18.06 -8.67
N LEU A 12 6.54 17.88 -7.69
CA LEU A 12 7.21 19.03 -7.10
C LEU A 12 8.08 19.71 -8.15
N PRO A 13 8.08 21.04 -8.20
CA PRO A 13 8.92 21.77 -9.14
C PRO A 13 10.36 21.88 -8.63
N ASP A 14 11.05 20.77 -8.53
CA ASP A 14 12.43 20.75 -8.03
C ASP A 14 13.28 19.93 -8.99
N ALA A 15 14.53 19.70 -8.61
CA ALA A 15 15.45 18.95 -9.45
C ALA A 15 15.10 17.47 -9.54
N HIS A 16 14.24 16.97 -8.65
CA HIS A 16 13.82 15.59 -8.67
C HIS A 16 12.44 15.51 -9.30
N LEU A 17 12.40 15.29 -10.59
CA LEU A 17 11.17 15.35 -11.34
C LEU A 17 10.18 14.25 -11.07
N ASP A 18 10.57 13.29 -10.23
CA ASP A 18 9.72 12.14 -9.93
C ASP A 18 9.03 12.22 -8.58
N THR A 19 9.04 13.36 -7.92
CA THR A 19 8.35 13.49 -6.63
C THR A 19 6.87 13.84 -6.86
N LEU A 20 6.02 12.84 -6.77
CA LEU A 20 4.59 12.99 -6.98
C LEU A 20 3.93 13.59 -5.75
N THR A 21 3.08 14.59 -5.93
CA THR A 21 2.45 15.31 -4.82
C THR A 21 0.97 14.98 -4.62
N ASN A 22 0.32 14.30 -5.56
CA ASN A 22 -1.12 14.07 -5.47
C ASN A 22 -1.57 12.63 -5.65
N PRO A 23 -0.90 11.64 -5.04
CA PRO A 23 -1.40 10.28 -5.14
C PRO A 23 -2.68 10.11 -4.32
N ILE A 24 -3.60 9.27 -4.77
CA ILE A 24 -4.80 8.93 -4.02
C ILE A 24 -4.61 7.58 -3.31
N LEU A 25 -3.76 6.73 -3.84
CA LEU A 25 -3.47 5.41 -3.31
C LEU A 25 -1.99 5.13 -3.49
N ILE A 26 -1.36 4.58 -2.47
CA ILE A 26 0.02 4.12 -2.53
C ILE A 26 0.06 2.66 -2.10
N VAL A 27 0.78 1.83 -2.84
CA VAL A 27 1.01 0.43 -2.49
C VAL A 27 2.50 0.21 -2.31
N GLU A 28 2.89 -0.30 -1.16
CA GLU A 28 4.28 -0.61 -0.85
C GLU A 28 4.43 -2.10 -0.62
N VAL A 29 5.47 -2.71 -1.18
CA VAL A 29 5.79 -4.11 -0.97
C VAL A 29 6.84 -4.19 0.14
N LEU A 30 6.53 -4.95 1.19
CA LEU A 30 7.41 -5.05 2.35
C LEU A 30 8.34 -6.23 2.22
N SER A 31 9.62 -5.99 2.38
CA SER A 31 10.59 -7.07 2.56
C SER A 31 10.83 -7.24 4.05
N PRO A 32 11.38 -8.38 4.50
CA PRO A 32 11.68 -8.54 5.92
C PRO A 32 12.60 -7.46 6.48
N SER A 33 13.49 -6.91 5.65
CA SER A 33 14.43 -5.91 6.13
C SER A 33 13.85 -4.50 6.16
N THR A 34 12.75 -4.22 5.48
CA THR A 34 12.20 -2.88 5.41
C THR A 34 10.83 -2.74 6.06
N ALA A 35 10.26 -3.84 6.56
CA ALA A 35 8.88 -3.83 7.05
C ALA A 35 8.62 -2.79 8.13
N ASP A 36 9.53 -2.67 9.12
CA ASP A 36 9.32 -1.71 10.20
C ASP A 36 9.36 -0.27 9.69
N TYR A 37 10.28 0.04 8.80
CA TYR A 37 10.38 1.38 8.22
C TYR A 37 9.12 1.71 7.40
N ASP A 38 8.68 0.77 6.57
CA ASP A 38 7.50 1.01 5.71
C ASP A 38 6.23 1.13 6.52
N LYS A 39 6.11 0.40 7.63
CA LYS A 39 4.93 0.49 8.46
C LYS A 39 4.92 1.72 9.35
N GLY A 40 6.09 2.23 9.70
CA GLY A 40 6.22 3.34 10.63
C GLY A 40 6.60 4.64 9.95
N ALA A 41 7.90 4.85 9.72
CA ALA A 41 8.42 6.13 9.25
C ALA A 41 7.86 6.56 7.90
N LYS A 42 7.71 5.61 6.97
CA LYS A 42 7.18 5.95 5.65
C LYS A 42 5.72 6.35 5.74
N PHE A 43 4.92 5.65 6.54
CA PHE A 43 3.52 6.02 6.68
C PHE A 43 3.36 7.38 7.36
N GLU A 44 4.20 7.68 8.35
CA GLU A 44 4.19 8.99 8.98
C GLU A 44 4.37 10.09 7.95
N HIS A 45 5.21 9.85 6.95
CA HIS A 45 5.43 10.82 5.89
C HIS A 45 4.25 10.84 4.91
N TYR A 46 3.79 9.69 4.45
CA TYR A 46 2.75 9.64 3.44
C TYR A 46 1.40 10.16 3.94
N ARG A 47 1.08 9.95 5.20
CA ARG A 47 -0.22 10.40 5.71
C ARG A 47 -0.35 11.92 5.75
N THR A 48 0.74 12.66 5.55
CA THR A 48 0.67 14.11 5.44
C THR A 48 0.24 14.57 4.05
N ILE A 49 0.21 13.67 3.07
CA ILE A 49 -0.19 14.02 1.72
C ILE A 49 -1.71 14.19 1.67
N GLU A 50 -2.15 15.39 1.36
CA GLU A 50 -3.57 15.72 1.46
C GLU A 50 -4.45 14.86 0.57
N SER A 51 -4.00 14.55 -0.65
CA SER A 51 -4.80 13.76 -1.59
C SER A 51 -4.87 12.28 -1.25
N LEU A 52 -3.97 11.77 -0.41
CA LEU A 52 -3.88 10.34 -0.16
C LEU A 52 -5.09 9.83 0.62
N GLN A 53 -5.77 8.83 0.11
CA GLN A 53 -6.94 8.25 0.73
C GLN A 53 -6.68 6.84 1.25
N GLU A 54 -5.78 6.09 0.61
CA GLU A 54 -5.49 4.73 1.03
C GLU A 54 -4.01 4.42 0.88
N TYR A 55 -3.51 3.63 1.80
CA TYR A 55 -2.11 3.18 1.80
C TYR A 55 -2.13 1.67 2.06
N ILE A 56 -1.59 0.91 1.12
CA ILE A 56 -1.64 -0.55 1.17
C ILE A 56 -0.22 -1.08 1.35
N LEU A 57 -0.08 -1.98 2.31
CA LEU A 57 1.17 -2.70 2.52
C LEU A 57 0.96 -4.15 2.13
N VAL A 58 1.87 -4.70 1.33
CA VAL A 58 1.78 -6.07 0.87
C VAL A 58 3.06 -6.77 1.29
N TRP A 59 2.95 -7.88 2.02
CA TRP A 59 4.13 -8.62 2.47
C TRP A 59 4.69 -9.42 1.31
N GLN A 60 6.01 -9.43 1.18
CA GLN A 60 6.68 -10.14 0.13
C GLN A 60 6.83 -11.63 0.42
N ASP A 61 6.95 -11.99 1.69
CA ASP A 61 7.28 -13.35 2.10
C ASP A 61 6.09 -14.18 2.57
N LYS A 62 4.89 -13.64 2.51
CA LYS A 62 3.67 -14.37 2.89
C LYS A 62 2.46 -13.66 2.33
N LYS A 63 1.34 -14.38 2.23
CA LYS A 63 0.09 -13.80 1.74
C LYS A 63 -0.55 -12.98 2.84
N ARG A 64 -0.17 -11.74 2.94
CA ARG A 64 -0.71 -10.81 3.92
C ARG A 64 -0.66 -9.40 3.37
N ALA A 65 -1.67 -8.63 3.66
CA ALA A 65 -1.72 -7.21 3.31
C ALA A 65 -2.36 -6.42 4.42
N ALA A 66 -2.06 -5.15 4.50
CA ALA A 66 -2.70 -4.24 5.43
C ALA A 66 -3.14 -3.00 4.65
N ARG A 67 -4.29 -2.45 5.01
CA ARG A 67 -4.81 -1.25 4.37
C ARG A 67 -5.05 -0.19 5.42
N TYR A 68 -4.49 1.00 5.20
CA TYR A 68 -4.83 2.18 5.97
C TYR A 68 -5.78 3.00 5.12
N THR A 69 -6.95 3.31 5.65
CA THR A 69 -7.96 4.10 4.96
C THR A 69 -8.24 5.38 5.71
N LYS A 70 -8.14 6.51 5.01
CA LYS A 70 -8.37 7.81 5.62
C LYS A 70 -9.86 8.01 5.88
N GLN A 71 -10.20 8.45 7.08
CA GLN A 71 -11.57 8.69 7.47
C GLN A 71 -11.94 10.16 7.29
N ILE A 72 -13.23 10.45 7.35
CA ILE A 72 -13.71 11.82 7.16
C ILE A 72 -13.11 12.77 8.19
N ASP A 73 -12.88 12.31 9.41
CA ASP A 73 -12.33 13.15 10.47
C ASP A 73 -10.80 13.28 10.41
N GLY A 74 -10.17 12.71 9.38
CA GLY A 74 -8.72 12.78 9.22
C GLY A 74 -7.96 11.65 9.87
N SER A 75 -8.62 10.79 10.63
CA SER A 75 -7.96 9.63 11.21
C SER A 75 -7.78 8.54 10.16
N TRP A 76 -6.95 7.55 10.48
CA TRP A 76 -6.68 6.44 9.58
C TRP A 76 -7.11 5.13 10.22
N LEU A 77 -7.85 4.32 9.48
CA LEU A 77 -8.32 3.03 9.94
C LEU A 77 -7.46 1.94 9.33
N LEU A 78 -6.90 1.09 10.18
CA LEU A 78 -6.09 -0.04 9.73
C LEU A 78 -6.95 -1.29 9.61
N SER A 79 -6.82 -2.00 8.49
CA SER A 79 -7.47 -3.29 8.29
C SER A 79 -6.42 -4.30 7.86
N ASP A 80 -6.43 -5.48 8.45
CA ASP A 80 -5.52 -6.56 8.07
C ASP A 80 -6.23 -7.59 7.21
N PHE A 81 -5.51 -8.14 6.25
CA PHE A 81 -6.01 -9.18 5.36
C PHE A 81 -4.99 -10.32 5.36
N ILE A 82 -5.39 -11.47 5.85
CA ILE A 82 -4.50 -12.61 6.03
C ILE A 82 -5.13 -13.83 5.37
N GLY A 83 -4.36 -14.53 4.56
CA GLY A 83 -4.79 -15.78 3.95
C GLY A 83 -5.36 -15.62 2.55
N GLU A 84 -5.67 -16.76 1.96
CA GLU A 84 -5.97 -16.78 0.53
C GLU A 84 -7.33 -16.28 0.14
N GLU A 85 -8.28 -16.29 1.07
CA GLU A 85 -9.63 -15.93 0.71
C GLU A 85 -9.99 -14.49 1.02
N SER A 86 -9.02 -13.69 1.46
CA SER A 86 -9.29 -12.30 1.77
C SER A 86 -9.45 -11.45 0.51
N GLU A 87 -10.32 -10.48 0.57
CA GLU A 87 -10.48 -9.51 -0.49
C GLU A 87 -10.24 -8.12 0.05
N ILE A 88 -9.55 -7.29 -0.70
CA ILE A 88 -9.24 -5.93 -0.29
C ILE A 88 -10.04 -4.98 -1.16
N LYS A 89 -10.96 -4.27 -0.55
CA LYS A 89 -11.74 -3.28 -1.28
C LYS A 89 -11.00 -1.96 -1.24
N LEU A 90 -10.68 -1.44 -2.41
CA LEU A 90 -9.97 -0.18 -2.56
C LEU A 90 -10.99 0.89 -2.93
N SER A 91 -11.62 1.48 -1.92
CA SER A 91 -12.72 2.41 -2.17
C SER A 91 -12.27 3.68 -2.88
N SER A 92 -11.01 4.06 -2.74
CA SER A 92 -10.50 5.26 -3.42
C SER A 92 -10.53 5.13 -4.95
N ILE A 93 -10.44 3.92 -5.48
CA ILE A 93 -10.45 3.68 -6.93
C ILE A 93 -11.58 2.71 -7.33
N GLU A 94 -12.49 2.42 -6.40
CA GLU A 94 -13.64 1.54 -6.66
C GLU A 94 -13.22 0.19 -7.26
N CYS A 95 -12.24 -0.45 -6.67
CA CYS A 95 -11.68 -1.69 -7.15
C CYS A 95 -11.58 -2.69 -6.00
N THR A 96 -11.66 -3.96 -6.29
CA THR A 96 -11.45 -5.02 -5.30
C THR A 96 -10.32 -5.90 -5.79
N LEU A 97 -9.35 -6.17 -4.91
CA LEU A 97 -8.26 -7.09 -5.20
C LEU A 97 -8.40 -8.32 -4.33
N THR A 98 -8.16 -9.49 -4.90
CA THR A 98 -8.08 -10.71 -4.11
C THR A 98 -6.62 -11.01 -3.80
N MET A 99 -6.38 -11.87 -2.84
CA MET A 99 -5.02 -12.32 -2.56
C MET A 99 -4.45 -13.07 -3.77
N ASP A 100 -5.29 -13.77 -4.52
CA ASP A 100 -4.84 -14.43 -5.74
C ASP A 100 -4.37 -13.42 -6.79
N ASP A 101 -5.04 -12.27 -6.90
CA ASP A 101 -4.59 -11.22 -7.81
C ASP A 101 -3.25 -10.65 -7.41
N ILE A 102 -3.05 -10.42 -6.12
CA ILE A 102 -1.82 -9.80 -5.62
C ILE A 102 -0.63 -10.74 -5.75
N TYR A 103 -0.85 -12.01 -5.45
CA TYR A 103 0.25 -12.98 -5.39
C TYR A 103 0.27 -13.94 -6.58
N ASP A 104 -0.35 -13.55 -7.69
CA ASP A 104 -0.35 -14.36 -8.91
C ASP A 104 1.09 -14.66 -9.34
N LYS A 105 1.39 -15.91 -9.56
CA LYS A 105 2.71 -16.37 -9.97
C LYS A 105 3.83 -16.13 -8.96
N VAL A 106 3.48 -15.81 -7.73
CA VAL A 106 4.48 -15.67 -6.66
C VAL A 106 4.64 -17.02 -5.97
N GLU A 107 5.89 -17.45 -5.81
CA GLU A 107 6.20 -18.67 -5.08
C GLU A 107 6.91 -18.28 -3.79
N PHE A 108 6.42 -18.80 -2.67
CA PHE A 108 7.02 -18.52 -1.37
C PHE A 108 8.03 -19.62 -1.02
N GLU A 109 9.16 -19.23 -0.42
CA GLU A 109 10.11 -20.22 0.03
C GLU A 109 9.49 -20.98 1.15
N GLU A 110 9.77 -22.32 1.14
CA GLU A 110 9.26 -23.10 2.18
C GLU A 110 10.07 -22.92 3.36
N GLU A 111 9.58 -22.49 4.40
CA GLU A 111 10.41 -22.22 5.41
C GLU A 111 10.63 -23.29 6.18
N ALA A 112 10.47 -23.93 6.21
CA ALA A 112 10.73 -24.77 6.89
C ALA A 112 10.95 -25.64 7.10
N GLN A 113 10.88 -25.79 6.61
CA GLN A 113 11.19 -26.70 6.60
C GLN A 113 11.81 -26.98 7.61
N ASN A 114 11.94 -26.44 8.26
CA ASN A 114 12.52 -26.67 9.28
C ASN A 114 11.88 -26.78 10.26
#